data_f6961a28c2f231b74e9c5fe84e2f0408
#
_entry.id   f6961a28c2f231b74e9c5fe84e2f0408
#
_cell.length_a   1.000
_cell.length_b   1.000
_cell.length_c   1.000
_cell.angle_alpha   90.00
_cell.angle_beta   90.00
_cell.angle_gamma   90.00
#
_symmetry.space_group_name_H-M   'P 1'
#
loop_
_entity.id
_entity.type
_entity.pdbx_description
1 polymer ?
#
loop_
_entity_poly.entity_id
_entity_poly.type
_entity_poly.pdbx_seq_one_letter_code
_entity_poly.pdbx_strand_id
1 'polypeptide(L)'
;MSDPKEDELYDTIRLMQYARDKILRPDSPVKNVVMDLSLNLGGAAEAAAYVIAFYLGLGDMSVVNTMTGATGVAAYQIDTNRDGEFTAEDHLSLKDFNLYCIISPISFSSGNLVPNAFMTSPRVNLLGMTSGGGSCGVHPMSTAGGSMIQLSGYRRISIFKNGSFYDIDRGATSDFGIAKFADFYDRKALTENIDNLF
;
A
#
# COMPACT_ATOMS: atom_id res chain seq x y z
N MET A 1 -9.68 -0.72 20.49
CA MET A 1 -8.23 -0.95 20.71
C MET A 1 -7.60 0.27 21.38
N SER A 2 -6.62 0.09 22.28
CA SER A 2 -5.87 1.19 22.91
C SER A 2 -5.03 1.94 21.89
N ASP A 3 -4.67 3.19 22.18
CA ASP A 3 -3.75 3.94 21.35
C ASP A 3 -2.41 3.23 21.20
N PRO A 4 -1.78 3.25 20.02
CA PRO A 4 -0.48 2.62 19.79
C PRO A 4 0.59 3.23 20.70
N LYS A 5 1.45 2.39 21.25
CA LYS A 5 2.65 2.82 21.96
C LYS A 5 3.74 3.24 20.96
N GLU A 6 4.79 3.89 21.45
CA GLU A 6 5.88 4.37 20.61
C GLU A 6 6.57 3.24 19.83
N ASP A 7 6.77 2.08 20.44
CA ASP A 7 7.34 0.89 19.81
C ASP A 7 6.40 0.22 18.78
N GLU A 8 5.08 0.44 18.91
CA GLU A 8 4.06 -0.08 17.98
C GLU A 8 3.87 0.83 16.75
N LEU A 9 4.46 2.03 16.72
CA LEU A 9 4.35 2.96 15.57
C LEU A 9 5.02 2.44 14.29
N TYR A 10 5.86 1.44 14.39
CA TYR A 10 6.51 0.77 13.26
C TYR A 10 5.81 -0.54 12.84
N ASP A 11 4.76 -0.94 13.55
CA ASP A 11 3.95 -2.11 13.22
C ASP A 11 2.75 -1.70 12.35
N THR A 12 2.88 -1.90 11.04
CA THR A 12 1.83 -1.54 10.07
C THR A 12 0.51 -2.23 10.39
N ILE A 13 0.52 -3.52 10.76
CA ILE A 13 -0.70 -4.28 11.03
C ILE A 13 -1.40 -3.72 12.28
N ARG A 14 -0.63 -3.43 13.33
CA ARG A 14 -1.14 -2.82 14.55
C ARG A 14 -1.78 -1.46 14.30
N LEU A 15 -1.13 -0.62 13.47
CA LEU A 15 -1.66 0.70 13.09
C LEU A 15 -2.92 0.57 12.24
N MET A 16 -2.98 -0.35 11.30
CA MET A 16 -4.17 -0.59 10.48
C MET A 16 -5.35 -1.07 11.31
N GLN A 17 -5.12 -1.96 12.27
CA GLN A 17 -6.16 -2.40 13.20
C GLN A 17 -6.68 -1.26 14.08
N TYR A 18 -5.78 -0.42 14.58
CA TYR A 18 -6.16 0.77 15.33
C TYR A 18 -7.00 1.74 14.48
N ALA A 19 -6.57 2.02 13.24
CA ALA A 19 -7.30 2.85 12.32
C ALA A 19 -8.70 2.27 12.02
N ARG A 20 -8.79 0.95 11.79
CA ARG A 20 -10.06 0.24 11.59
C ARG A 20 -11.04 0.51 12.73
N ASP A 21 -10.61 0.32 13.96
CA ASP A 21 -11.48 0.51 15.14
C ASP A 21 -11.98 1.96 15.25
N LYS A 22 -11.20 2.95 14.81
CA LYS A 22 -11.61 4.36 14.78
C LYS A 22 -12.55 4.67 13.62
N ILE A 23 -12.28 4.11 12.44
CA ILE A 23 -13.04 4.35 11.22
C ILE A 23 -14.44 3.71 11.32
N LEU A 24 -14.50 2.45 11.80
CA LEU A 24 -15.71 1.63 11.75
C LEU A 24 -16.56 1.67 13.02
N ARG A 25 -16.23 2.50 14.00
CA ARG A 25 -17.10 2.65 15.20
C ARG A 25 -18.47 3.21 14.79
N PRO A 26 -19.57 2.83 15.47
CA PRO A 26 -20.95 3.18 15.08
C PRO A 26 -21.23 4.70 14.97
N ASP A 27 -20.52 5.50 15.77
CA ASP A 27 -20.64 6.96 15.85
C ASP A 27 -19.52 7.69 15.07
N SER A 28 -18.83 7.00 14.17
CA SER A 28 -17.71 7.58 13.42
C SER A 28 -18.21 8.64 12.44
N PRO A 29 -17.67 9.87 12.49
CA PRO A 29 -17.98 10.90 11.50
C PRO A 29 -17.15 10.75 10.22
N VAL A 30 -16.28 9.73 10.14
CA VAL A 30 -15.33 9.56 9.03
C VAL A 30 -16.09 9.31 7.73
N LYS A 31 -15.76 10.09 6.71
CA LYS A 31 -16.23 9.93 5.32
C LYS A 31 -15.05 9.63 4.37
N ASN A 32 -13.92 10.26 4.62
CA ASN A 32 -12.73 10.16 3.81
C ASN A 32 -11.66 9.34 4.54
N VAL A 33 -11.12 8.31 3.91
CA VAL A 33 -10.02 7.51 4.43
C VAL A 33 -8.82 7.69 3.49
N VAL A 34 -7.75 8.24 4.03
CA VAL A 34 -6.54 8.58 3.27
C VAL A 34 -5.36 7.77 3.78
N MET A 35 -4.79 6.93 2.91
CA MET A 35 -3.50 6.28 3.14
C MET A 35 -2.40 7.18 2.59
N ASP A 36 -1.53 7.66 3.46
CA ASP A 36 -0.39 8.46 3.02
C ASP A 36 0.87 7.61 2.90
N LEU A 37 1.26 7.36 1.67
CA LEU A 37 2.50 6.67 1.31
C LEU A 37 3.54 7.60 0.68
N SER A 38 3.32 8.92 0.71
CA SER A 38 4.17 9.89 0.01
C SER A 38 5.65 9.87 0.44
N LEU A 39 5.95 9.39 1.64
CA LEU A 39 7.31 9.24 2.16
C LEU A 39 7.65 7.77 2.50
N ASN A 40 6.91 6.81 1.98
CA ASN A 40 7.08 5.40 2.31
C ASN A 40 8.08 4.73 1.36
N LEU A 41 9.25 4.40 1.87
CA LEU A 41 10.32 3.73 1.11
C LEU A 41 10.09 2.21 0.93
N GLY A 42 8.99 1.68 1.43
CA GLY A 42 8.69 0.26 1.37
C GLY A 42 8.99 -0.46 2.69
N GLY A 43 9.09 -1.76 2.62
CA GLY A 43 9.27 -2.65 3.77
C GLY A 43 8.80 -4.06 3.44
N ALA A 44 8.25 -4.76 4.45
CA ALA A 44 7.77 -6.12 4.31
C ALA A 44 6.60 -6.22 3.31
N ALA A 45 6.70 -7.14 2.36
CA ALA A 45 5.67 -7.36 1.35
C ALA A 45 4.36 -7.87 1.96
N GLU A 46 4.44 -8.62 3.06
CA GLU A 46 3.31 -9.14 3.82
C GLU A 46 2.50 -7.99 4.45
N ALA A 47 3.17 -6.94 4.93
CA ALA A 47 2.51 -5.74 5.43
C ALA A 47 1.77 -5.00 4.30
N ALA A 48 2.35 -4.93 3.11
CA ALA A 48 1.68 -4.38 1.93
C ALA A 48 0.44 -5.20 1.55
N ALA A 49 0.54 -6.55 1.56
CA ALA A 49 -0.60 -7.43 1.30
C ALA A 49 -1.73 -7.21 2.30
N TYR A 50 -1.39 -7.00 3.59
CA TYR A 50 -2.38 -6.65 4.61
C TYR A 50 -3.11 -5.35 4.29
N VAL A 51 -2.36 -4.29 3.96
CA VAL A 51 -2.94 -2.98 3.60
C VAL A 51 -3.85 -3.09 2.37
N ILE A 52 -3.41 -3.80 1.33
CA ILE A 52 -4.20 -4.02 0.12
C ILE A 52 -5.50 -4.75 0.45
N ALA A 53 -5.43 -5.84 1.21
CA ALA A 53 -6.61 -6.63 1.60
C ALA A 53 -7.56 -5.83 2.51
N PHE A 54 -7.03 -5.02 3.43
CA PHE A 54 -7.85 -4.12 4.27
C PHE A 54 -8.65 -3.11 3.42
N TYR A 55 -8.06 -2.59 2.34
CA TYR A 55 -8.77 -1.68 1.44
C TYR A 55 -9.70 -2.40 0.49
N LEU A 56 -9.24 -3.47 -0.18
CA LEU A 56 -9.90 -4.08 -1.34
C LEU A 56 -10.58 -5.43 -1.05
N GLY A 57 -10.32 -6.04 0.10
CA GLY A 57 -10.82 -7.38 0.47
C GLY A 57 -9.90 -8.52 0.03
N LEU A 58 -9.03 -8.29 -0.94
CA LEU A 58 -8.09 -9.26 -1.46
C LEU A 58 -6.74 -8.60 -1.72
N GLY A 59 -5.70 -9.11 -1.10
CA GLY A 59 -4.32 -8.68 -1.33
C GLY A 59 -3.58 -9.68 -2.20
N ASP A 60 -3.51 -9.43 -3.50
CA ASP A 60 -2.74 -10.27 -4.40
C ASP A 60 -1.28 -9.83 -4.43
N MET A 61 -0.38 -10.79 -4.29
CA MET A 61 1.02 -10.63 -4.63
C MET A 61 1.39 -11.61 -5.74
N SER A 62 1.90 -11.07 -6.81
CA SER A 62 2.42 -11.87 -7.92
C SER A 62 3.94 -11.76 -7.92
N VAL A 63 4.62 -12.86 -8.19
CA VAL A 63 6.07 -12.93 -8.27
C VAL A 63 6.48 -13.52 -9.60
N VAL A 64 7.40 -12.85 -10.27
CA VAL A 64 8.04 -13.34 -11.49
C VAL A 64 9.51 -13.60 -11.19
N ASN A 65 9.97 -14.80 -11.49
CA ASN A 65 11.41 -15.12 -11.49
C ASN A 65 12.02 -14.61 -12.80
N THR A 66 12.82 -13.57 -12.73
CA THR A 66 13.40 -12.91 -13.93
C THR A 66 14.46 -13.75 -14.65
N MET A 67 14.99 -14.80 -14.01
CA MET A 67 15.98 -15.70 -14.62
C MET A 67 15.30 -16.84 -15.41
N THR A 68 14.17 -17.33 -14.92
CA THR A 68 13.50 -18.53 -15.49
C THR A 68 12.19 -18.19 -16.18
N GLY A 69 11.62 -17.00 -15.94
CA GLY A 69 10.28 -16.63 -16.37
C GLY A 69 9.16 -17.29 -15.59
N ALA A 70 9.47 -18.12 -14.59
CA ALA A 70 8.45 -18.76 -13.75
C ALA A 70 7.68 -17.69 -12.96
N THR A 71 6.37 -17.87 -12.90
CA THR A 71 5.45 -16.95 -12.24
C THR A 71 4.65 -17.65 -11.14
N GLY A 72 4.29 -16.89 -10.11
CA GLY A 72 3.42 -17.34 -9.04
C GLY A 72 2.51 -16.21 -8.57
N VAL A 73 1.30 -16.56 -8.14
CA VAL A 73 0.35 -15.64 -7.53
C VAL A 73 0.02 -16.17 -6.14
N ALA A 74 0.11 -15.32 -5.15
CA ALA A 74 -0.39 -15.58 -3.81
C ALA A 74 -1.49 -14.56 -3.49
N ALA A 75 -2.68 -15.07 -3.18
CA ALA A 75 -3.82 -14.25 -2.80
C ALA A 75 -3.99 -14.29 -1.27
N TYR A 76 -4.22 -13.13 -0.67
CA TYR A 76 -4.37 -12.97 0.78
C TYR A 76 -5.74 -12.38 1.08
N GLN A 77 -6.51 -13.05 1.93
CA GLN A 77 -7.64 -12.48 2.64
C GLN A 77 -7.25 -12.24 4.09
N ILE A 78 -7.79 -11.21 4.68
CA ILE A 78 -7.46 -10.80 6.05
C ILE A 78 -8.75 -10.73 6.86
N ASP A 79 -8.80 -11.46 7.95
CA ASP A 79 -9.82 -11.33 8.98
C ASP A 79 -9.42 -10.15 9.89
N THR A 80 -9.92 -8.95 9.55
CA THR A 80 -9.57 -7.72 10.26
C THR A 80 -10.38 -7.53 11.54
N ASN A 81 -11.57 -8.11 11.63
CA ASN A 81 -12.44 -8.04 12.81
C ASN A 81 -12.17 -9.19 13.79
N ARG A 82 -11.43 -10.22 13.36
CA ARG A 82 -11.03 -11.40 14.15
C ARG A 82 -12.20 -12.26 14.60
N ASP A 83 -13.22 -12.38 13.76
CA ASP A 83 -14.36 -13.27 14.02
C ASP A 83 -14.16 -14.70 13.48
N GLY A 84 -13.08 -14.95 12.74
CA GLY A 84 -12.74 -16.23 12.12
C GLY A 84 -13.34 -16.43 10.74
N GLU A 85 -14.00 -15.43 10.19
CA GLU A 85 -14.60 -15.45 8.86
C GLU A 85 -13.98 -14.39 7.96
N PHE A 86 -13.97 -14.61 6.64
CA PHE A 86 -13.53 -13.63 5.65
C PHE A 86 -14.76 -13.07 4.94
N THR A 87 -15.14 -11.86 5.33
CA THR A 87 -16.41 -11.25 4.87
C THR A 87 -16.22 -9.82 4.37
N ALA A 88 -17.30 -9.21 3.90
CA ALA A 88 -17.33 -7.79 3.54
C ALA A 88 -17.06 -6.85 4.73
N GLU A 89 -17.15 -7.36 5.96
CA GLU A 89 -16.85 -6.57 7.16
C GLU A 89 -15.35 -6.33 7.38
N ASP A 90 -14.51 -7.11 6.70
CA ASP A 90 -13.07 -7.05 6.84
C ASP A 90 -12.40 -5.95 6.04
N HIS A 91 -13.06 -5.38 5.04
CA HIS A 91 -12.44 -4.40 4.15
C HIS A 91 -13.30 -3.16 3.89
N LEU A 92 -12.68 -2.12 3.37
CA LEU A 92 -13.31 -0.81 3.19
C LEU A 92 -14.02 -0.64 1.85
N SER A 93 -13.67 -1.40 0.81
CA SER A 93 -14.16 -1.14 -0.55
C SER A 93 -15.66 -1.32 -0.76
N LEU A 94 -16.34 -2.06 0.10
CA LEU A 94 -17.80 -2.23 0.07
C LEU A 94 -18.53 -1.34 1.06
N LYS A 95 -17.81 -0.47 1.79
CA LYS A 95 -18.38 0.48 2.72
C LYS A 95 -18.54 1.86 2.07
N ASP A 96 -19.37 2.70 2.65
CA ASP A 96 -19.64 4.05 2.14
C ASP A 96 -18.57 5.05 2.61
N PHE A 97 -17.33 4.83 2.10
CA PHE A 97 -16.21 5.74 2.29
C PHE A 97 -15.63 6.19 0.96
N ASN A 98 -15.14 7.42 0.92
CA ASN A 98 -14.21 7.86 -0.11
C ASN A 98 -12.81 7.38 0.28
N LEU A 99 -12.18 6.60 -0.59
CA LEU A 99 -10.88 5.99 -0.34
C LEU A 99 -9.80 6.65 -1.19
N TYR A 100 -8.72 7.08 -0.55
CA TYR A 100 -7.61 7.78 -1.20
C TYR A 100 -6.27 7.18 -0.79
N CYS A 101 -5.29 7.30 -1.70
CA CYS A 101 -3.91 7.01 -1.39
C CYS A 101 -3.02 8.12 -1.96
N ILE A 102 -2.21 8.74 -1.09
CA ILE A 102 -1.24 9.77 -1.49
C ILE A 102 0.08 9.10 -1.83
N ILE A 103 0.60 9.40 -3.01
CA ILE A 103 1.84 8.84 -3.54
C ILE A 103 2.79 9.93 -4.05
N SER A 104 4.09 9.64 -4.03
CA SER A 104 5.14 10.50 -4.55
C SER A 104 6.29 9.67 -5.15
N PRO A 105 7.28 10.27 -5.80
CA PRO A 105 8.48 9.55 -6.24
C PRO A 105 9.26 8.84 -5.12
N ILE A 106 8.99 9.16 -3.84
CA ILE A 106 9.56 8.47 -2.67
C ILE A 106 8.78 7.21 -2.31
N SER A 107 7.53 7.06 -2.75
CA SER A 107 6.75 5.83 -2.57
C SER A 107 7.41 4.69 -3.36
N PHE A 108 8.23 3.87 -2.67
CA PHE A 108 9.13 2.91 -3.31
C PHE A 108 8.94 1.49 -2.78
N SER A 109 9.30 0.47 -3.56
CA SER A 109 9.22 -0.95 -3.14
C SER A 109 7.79 -1.33 -2.68
N SER A 110 7.59 -1.84 -1.47
CA SER A 110 6.25 -2.13 -0.93
C SER A 110 5.36 -0.89 -0.86
N GLY A 111 5.93 0.32 -0.67
CA GLY A 111 5.20 1.60 -0.77
C GLY A 111 4.75 1.93 -2.20
N ASN A 112 5.34 1.31 -3.22
CA ASN A 112 4.90 1.36 -4.61
C ASN A 112 3.96 0.21 -4.98
N LEU A 113 4.11 -0.97 -4.36
CA LEU A 113 3.23 -2.13 -4.59
C LEU A 113 1.78 -1.81 -4.24
N VAL A 114 1.55 -1.19 -3.08
CA VAL A 114 0.20 -0.84 -2.60
C VAL A 114 -0.57 0.01 -3.60
N PRO A 115 -0.07 1.18 -4.06
CA PRO A 115 -0.81 2.00 -5.02
C PRO A 115 -0.96 1.32 -6.40
N ASN A 116 -0.01 0.49 -6.83
CA ASN A 116 -0.19 -0.29 -8.05
C ASN A 116 -1.34 -1.31 -7.92
N ALA A 117 -1.52 -1.92 -6.74
CA ALA A 117 -2.68 -2.75 -6.47
C ALA A 117 -3.97 -1.91 -6.45
N PHE A 118 -3.96 -0.72 -5.86
CA PHE A 118 -5.11 0.18 -5.82
C PHE A 118 -5.58 0.62 -7.21
N MET A 119 -4.69 0.83 -8.17
CA MET A 119 -5.03 1.08 -9.57
C MET A 119 -5.88 -0.02 -10.21
N THR A 120 -5.95 -1.20 -9.60
CA THR A 120 -6.81 -2.29 -10.10
C THR A 120 -8.28 -2.10 -9.72
N SER A 121 -8.60 -1.18 -8.83
CA SER A 121 -9.94 -0.94 -8.29
C SER A 121 -10.39 0.51 -8.50
N PRO A 122 -11.60 0.76 -9.01
CA PRO A 122 -12.14 2.11 -9.13
C PRO A 122 -12.54 2.72 -7.76
N ARG A 123 -12.38 1.97 -6.67
CA ARG A 123 -12.78 2.40 -5.33
C ARG A 123 -11.74 3.28 -4.63
N VAL A 124 -10.49 3.28 -5.08
CA VAL A 124 -9.42 4.07 -4.46
C VAL A 124 -8.89 5.07 -5.47
N ASN A 125 -8.87 6.34 -5.09
CA ASN A 125 -8.28 7.40 -5.90
C ASN A 125 -6.83 7.65 -5.47
N LEU A 126 -5.91 7.69 -6.42
CA LEU A 126 -4.51 8.00 -6.18
C LEU A 126 -4.26 9.50 -6.33
N LEU A 127 -3.68 10.10 -5.32
CA LEU A 127 -3.38 11.53 -5.25
C LEU A 127 -1.86 11.75 -5.26
N GLY A 128 -1.41 12.79 -5.91
CA GLY A 128 -0.02 13.19 -5.82
C GLY A 128 0.76 13.10 -7.11
N MET A 129 1.90 12.42 -7.08
CA MET A 129 2.82 12.25 -8.21
C MET A 129 3.10 10.75 -8.40
N THR A 130 3.49 10.36 -9.62
CA THR A 130 3.88 8.97 -9.91
C THR A 130 4.84 8.42 -8.87
N SER A 131 4.57 7.22 -8.38
CA SER A 131 5.41 6.55 -7.37
C SER A 131 6.76 6.09 -7.94
N GLY A 132 7.71 5.81 -7.06
CA GLY A 132 9.13 5.63 -7.41
C GLY A 132 9.51 4.26 -7.98
N GLY A 133 8.57 3.31 -8.09
CA GLY A 133 8.88 1.98 -8.61
C GLY A 133 9.49 1.03 -7.57
N GLY A 134 10.38 0.14 -8.01
CA GLY A 134 11.08 -0.82 -7.15
C GLY A 134 10.27 -2.09 -6.91
N SER A 135 10.49 -3.09 -7.76
CA SER A 135 9.74 -4.36 -7.72
C SER A 135 10.56 -5.55 -7.20
N CYS A 136 11.89 -5.44 -7.20
CA CYS A 136 12.74 -6.58 -6.86
C CYS A 136 12.87 -6.79 -5.35
N GLY A 137 12.71 -8.03 -4.90
CA GLY A 137 13.16 -8.44 -3.58
C GLY A 137 14.67 -8.24 -3.44
N VAL A 138 15.14 -7.71 -2.31
CA VAL A 138 16.56 -7.47 -2.05
C VAL A 138 17.16 -8.62 -1.26
N HIS A 139 18.41 -8.93 -1.57
CA HIS A 139 19.20 -9.94 -0.85
C HIS A 139 20.41 -9.28 -0.18
N PRO A 140 20.51 -9.37 1.15
CA PRO A 140 21.72 -8.95 1.85
C PRO A 140 22.85 -9.94 1.56
N MET A 141 24.01 -9.41 1.28
CA MET A 141 25.25 -10.19 1.07
C MET A 141 26.38 -9.58 1.89
N SER A 142 27.25 -10.41 2.45
CA SER A 142 28.48 -9.96 3.10
C SER A 142 29.65 -10.13 2.17
N THR A 143 30.53 -9.14 2.13
CA THR A 143 31.82 -9.21 1.45
C THR A 143 32.86 -9.91 2.34
N ALA A 144 33.97 -10.37 1.74
CA ALA A 144 35.08 -10.94 2.49
C ALA A 144 35.70 -9.96 3.51
N GLY A 145 35.53 -8.65 3.29
CA GLY A 145 35.97 -7.60 4.22
C GLY A 145 34.96 -7.26 5.32
N GLY A 146 33.84 -8.00 5.43
CA GLY A 146 32.83 -7.80 6.47
C GLY A 146 31.81 -6.71 6.19
N SER A 147 31.84 -6.04 5.03
CA SER A 147 30.81 -5.08 4.64
C SER A 147 29.55 -5.78 4.20
N MET A 148 28.40 -5.20 4.57
CA MET A 148 27.09 -5.64 4.08
C MET A 148 26.71 -4.84 2.85
N ILE A 149 26.20 -5.53 1.82
CA ILE A 149 25.62 -4.92 0.62
C ILE A 149 24.22 -5.52 0.39
N GLN A 150 23.34 -4.75 -0.21
CA GLN A 150 22.04 -5.24 -0.66
C GLN A 150 22.01 -5.18 -2.19
N LEU A 151 21.60 -6.28 -2.79
CA LEU A 151 21.46 -6.40 -4.24
C LEU A 151 20.01 -6.77 -4.58
N SER A 152 19.50 -6.21 -5.68
CA SER A 152 18.25 -6.66 -6.27
C SER A 152 18.35 -8.12 -6.68
N GLY A 153 17.43 -8.93 -6.23
CA GLY A 153 17.36 -10.35 -6.54
C GLY A 153 16.58 -10.63 -7.82
N TYR A 154 16.50 -11.90 -8.16
CA TYR A 154 15.79 -12.38 -9.35
C TYR A 154 14.28 -12.51 -9.16
N ARG A 155 13.74 -12.27 -7.98
CA ARG A 155 12.30 -12.27 -7.71
C ARG A 155 11.77 -10.85 -7.83
N ARG A 156 10.92 -10.64 -8.83
CA ARG A 156 10.23 -9.38 -9.06
C ARG A 156 8.78 -9.52 -8.61
N ILE A 157 8.33 -8.63 -7.75
CA ILE A 157 6.91 -8.49 -7.42
C ILE A 157 6.22 -7.77 -8.57
N SER A 158 5.03 -8.21 -8.91
CA SER A 158 4.18 -7.63 -9.96
C SER A 158 2.71 -7.71 -9.54
N ILE A 159 1.83 -7.07 -10.30
CA ILE A 159 0.39 -7.20 -10.14
C ILE A 159 -0.13 -8.19 -11.18
N PHE A 160 -0.97 -9.13 -10.76
CA PHE A 160 -1.67 -10.01 -11.66
C PHE A 160 -3.09 -9.51 -11.87
N LYS A 161 -3.44 -9.17 -13.11
CA LYS A 161 -4.78 -8.69 -13.47
C LYS A 161 -5.15 -9.18 -14.88
N ASN A 162 -6.38 -9.62 -15.05
CA ASN A 162 -6.91 -10.05 -16.36
C ASN A 162 -6.02 -11.09 -17.07
N GLY A 163 -5.47 -12.04 -16.32
CA GLY A 163 -4.62 -13.10 -16.87
C GLY A 163 -3.19 -12.70 -17.21
N SER A 164 -2.77 -11.49 -16.88
CA SER A 164 -1.43 -10.96 -17.21
C SER A 164 -0.71 -10.40 -15.98
N PHE A 165 0.63 -10.47 -16.02
CA PHE A 165 1.51 -9.85 -15.02
C PHE A 165 1.90 -8.44 -15.47
N TYR A 166 1.68 -7.46 -14.60
CA TYR A 166 2.02 -6.06 -14.84
C TYR A 166 3.25 -5.66 -14.03
N ASP A 167 4.21 -5.10 -14.74
CA ASP A 167 5.43 -4.53 -14.14
C ASP A 167 5.09 -3.26 -13.35
N ILE A 168 5.53 -3.21 -12.09
CA ILE A 168 5.32 -2.07 -11.20
C ILE A 168 6.52 -1.14 -11.10
N ASP A 169 7.63 -1.41 -11.79
CA ASP A 169 8.86 -0.58 -11.74
C ASP A 169 8.68 0.83 -12.30
N ARG A 170 7.68 1.03 -13.15
CA ARG A 170 7.35 2.36 -13.68
C ARG A 170 6.58 3.25 -12.70
N GLY A 171 6.21 2.71 -11.56
CA GLY A 171 5.38 3.38 -10.57
C GLY A 171 3.89 3.34 -10.89
N ALA A 172 3.09 3.70 -9.90
CA ALA A 172 1.66 3.95 -10.03
C ALA A 172 1.42 5.41 -10.41
N THR A 173 0.53 5.65 -11.36
CA THR A 173 0.16 7.00 -11.79
C THR A 173 -0.96 7.53 -10.91
N SER A 174 -0.87 8.80 -10.48
CA SER A 174 -1.95 9.45 -9.74
C SER A 174 -3.13 9.81 -10.65
N ASP A 175 -4.33 9.72 -10.10
CA ASP A 175 -5.57 10.18 -10.74
C ASP A 175 -5.68 11.70 -10.67
N PHE A 176 -5.23 12.29 -9.55
CA PHE A 176 -5.22 13.72 -9.30
C PHE A 176 -3.82 14.20 -8.92
N GLY A 177 -3.28 15.11 -9.73
CA GLY A 177 -1.91 15.60 -9.56
C GLY A 177 -1.75 16.59 -8.42
N ILE A 178 -0.66 16.45 -7.64
CA ILE A 178 -0.12 17.50 -6.78
C ILE A 178 1.10 18.06 -7.51
N ALA A 179 1.05 19.35 -7.82
CA ALA A 179 2.03 19.95 -8.73
C ALA A 179 3.39 20.26 -8.08
N LYS A 180 3.43 20.40 -6.75
CA LYS A 180 4.66 20.76 -6.03
C LYS A 180 4.96 19.75 -4.94
N PHE A 181 6.18 19.26 -4.91
CA PHE A 181 6.64 18.32 -3.88
C PHE A 181 6.49 18.87 -2.44
N ALA A 182 6.65 20.20 -2.27
CA ALA A 182 6.47 20.86 -0.99
C ALA A 182 5.03 20.70 -0.43
N ASP A 183 4.03 20.56 -1.29
CA ASP A 183 2.63 20.46 -0.88
C ASP A 183 2.34 19.16 -0.10
N PHE A 184 3.17 18.10 -0.26
CA PHE A 184 3.06 16.88 0.54
C PHE A 184 3.34 17.09 2.04
N TYR A 185 4.06 18.16 2.39
CA TYR A 185 4.38 18.50 3.78
C TYR A 185 3.38 19.48 4.40
N ASP A 186 2.55 20.12 3.60
CA ASP A 186 1.48 21.01 4.07
C ASP A 186 0.18 20.22 4.24
N ARG A 187 -0.02 19.68 5.43
CA ARG A 187 -1.18 18.84 5.76
C ARG A 187 -2.51 19.59 5.62
N LYS A 188 -2.51 20.89 5.86
CA LYS A 188 -3.72 21.70 5.74
C LYS A 188 -4.10 21.88 4.27
N ALA A 189 -3.15 22.30 3.44
CA ALA A 189 -3.36 22.44 1.99
C ALA A 189 -3.76 21.11 1.35
N LEU A 190 -3.15 19.99 1.77
CA LEU A 190 -3.47 18.67 1.29
C LEU A 190 -4.91 18.26 1.64
N THR A 191 -5.35 18.50 2.87
CA THR A 191 -6.73 18.24 3.31
C THR A 191 -7.73 19.08 2.55
N GLU A 192 -7.46 20.39 2.42
CA GLU A 192 -8.32 21.31 1.66
C GLU A 192 -8.42 20.90 0.17
N ASN A 193 -7.33 20.43 -0.43
CA ASN A 193 -7.34 19.92 -1.80
C ASN A 193 -8.18 18.65 -1.94
N ILE A 194 -8.13 17.73 -0.99
CA ILE A 194 -8.96 16.51 -0.98
C ILE A 194 -10.44 16.89 -0.85
N ASP A 195 -10.77 17.77 0.10
CA ASP A 195 -12.16 18.20 0.34
C ASP A 195 -12.75 18.96 -0.87
N ASN A 196 -11.93 19.63 -1.66
CA ASN A 196 -12.35 20.33 -2.89
C ASN A 196 -12.51 19.42 -4.11
N LEU A 197 -12.05 18.16 -4.06
CA LEU A 197 -12.21 17.21 -5.16
C LEU A 197 -13.60 16.57 -5.18
N PHE A 198 -14.35 16.65 -4.10
CA PHE A 198 -15.63 15.98 -3.85
C PHE A 198 -16.63 16.85 -3.06
#